data_8d280f145aae853bce5b490e47ffbec3
#
_entry.id   8d280f145aae853bce5b490e47ffbec3
#
_cell.length_a   1.000
_cell.length_b   1.000
_cell.length_c   1.000
_cell.angle_alpha   90.00
_cell.angle_beta   90.00
_cell.angle_gamma   90.00
#
_symmetry.space_group_name_H-M   'P 1'
#
loop_
_entity.id
_entity.type
_entity.pdbx_description
1 polymer ?
#
loop_
_entity_poly.entity_id
_entity_poly.type
_entity_poly.pdbx_seq_one_letter_code
_entity_poly.pdbx_strand_id
1 'polypeptide(L)'
;MLGAKAWAENRTDEDISRIDAFLLVDMIGDADLKIYRTFPPYVGDEEGDRLWGAVRTLAGPLGLIDNVTDCGGNPGLDIVNFSTTDGVFDDHVPMIDVGIPAIDFIDIRYGENASVWQGYWHTHEDTPDKVSAESLAHIGRLLELGLREGSWLKVQVNQTEPMQHQEEAQASTFGPVVIGAVFTVIALIFVGFLGLHESVRLKR
;
A
#
# COMPACT_ATOMS: atom_id res chain seq x y z
N MET A 1 -19.23 12.97 -11.91
CA MET A 1 -18.33 12.46 -12.98
C MET A 1 -18.16 13.37 -14.22
N LEU A 2 -19.18 14.11 -14.72
CA LEU A 2 -19.01 14.93 -15.94
C LEU A 2 -17.93 16.02 -15.78
N GLY A 3 -17.86 16.67 -14.62
CA GLY A 3 -16.85 17.68 -14.32
C GLY A 3 -15.44 17.11 -14.26
N ALA A 4 -15.24 16.01 -13.56
CA ALA A 4 -13.97 15.33 -13.45
C ALA A 4 -13.48 14.83 -14.84
N LYS A 5 -14.39 14.23 -15.62
CA LYS A 5 -14.08 13.80 -16.99
C LYS A 5 -13.65 14.98 -17.88
N ALA A 6 -14.42 16.06 -17.86
CA ALA A 6 -14.08 17.25 -18.65
C ALA A 6 -12.75 17.87 -18.18
N TRP A 7 -12.45 17.84 -16.88
CA TRP A 7 -11.18 18.31 -16.36
C TRP A 7 -10.03 17.43 -16.87
N ALA A 8 -10.14 16.12 -16.76
CA ALA A 8 -9.12 15.16 -17.16
C ALA A 8 -8.82 15.23 -18.67
N GLU A 9 -9.86 15.22 -19.50
CA GLU A 9 -9.75 15.27 -20.97
C GLU A 9 -9.11 16.58 -21.50
N ASN A 10 -9.09 17.65 -20.70
CA ASN A 10 -8.48 18.93 -21.04
C ASN A 10 -7.08 19.13 -20.46
N ARG A 11 -6.43 18.09 -19.96
CA ARG A 11 -5.04 18.12 -19.48
C ARG A 11 -4.08 17.67 -20.55
N THR A 12 -2.89 18.24 -20.54
CA THR A 12 -1.77 17.76 -21.36
C THR A 12 -1.04 16.63 -20.62
N ASP A 13 -0.25 15.83 -21.34
CA ASP A 13 0.61 14.81 -20.73
C ASP A 13 1.58 15.42 -19.72
N GLU A 14 2.04 16.66 -19.96
CA GLU A 14 2.88 17.39 -19.00
C GLU A 14 2.13 17.70 -17.71
N ASP A 15 0.87 18.17 -17.80
CA ASP A 15 0.05 18.44 -16.62
C ASP A 15 -0.18 17.15 -15.81
N ILE A 16 -0.52 16.05 -16.50
CA ILE A 16 -0.79 14.73 -15.89
C ILE A 16 0.47 14.19 -15.21
N SER A 17 1.64 14.30 -15.85
CA SER A 17 2.90 13.80 -15.33
C SER A 17 3.34 14.45 -14.00
N ARG A 18 2.80 15.64 -13.69
CA ARG A 18 3.09 16.40 -12.46
C ARG A 18 2.17 16.04 -11.30
N ILE A 19 1.22 15.15 -11.50
CA ILE A 19 0.27 14.72 -10.47
C ILE A 19 0.67 13.34 -9.97
N ASP A 20 1.08 13.28 -8.71
CA ASP A 20 1.52 12.02 -8.08
C ASP A 20 0.36 11.14 -7.64
N ALA A 21 -0.75 11.73 -7.21
CA ALA A 21 -1.95 11.01 -6.79
C ALA A 21 -3.18 11.93 -6.82
N PHE A 22 -4.34 11.32 -7.05
CA PHE A 22 -5.65 11.91 -6.82
C PHE A 22 -6.37 11.07 -5.74
N LEU A 23 -6.69 11.71 -4.64
CA LEU A 23 -7.38 11.08 -3.52
C LEU A 23 -8.79 11.69 -3.45
N LEU A 24 -9.78 10.95 -3.95
CA LEU A 24 -11.17 11.34 -3.81
C LEU A 24 -11.61 11.08 -2.38
N VAL A 25 -12.44 11.96 -1.85
CA VAL A 25 -12.99 11.85 -0.49
C VAL A 25 -14.48 12.15 -0.59
N ASP A 26 -15.29 11.12 -0.47
CA ASP A 26 -16.74 11.23 -0.56
C ASP A 26 -17.44 10.44 0.56
N MET A 27 -18.59 10.89 0.99
CA MET A 27 -19.45 10.22 1.99
C MET A 27 -18.71 9.77 3.27
N ILE A 28 -17.66 10.46 3.70
CA ILE A 28 -16.83 10.09 4.87
C ILE A 28 -17.36 10.58 6.21
N GLY A 29 -18.56 11.11 6.23
CA GLY A 29 -19.17 11.72 7.43
C GLY A 29 -20.03 10.78 8.26
N ASP A 30 -20.19 9.52 7.88
CA ASP A 30 -21.05 8.59 8.62
C ASP A 30 -20.56 8.35 10.05
N ALA A 31 -21.48 8.20 11.00
CA ALA A 31 -21.14 7.96 12.41
C ALA A 31 -20.54 6.55 12.64
N ASP A 32 -20.92 5.58 11.82
CA ASP A 32 -20.36 4.22 11.80
C ASP A 32 -19.50 3.97 10.56
N LEU A 33 -18.73 4.97 10.17
CA LEU A 33 -17.84 5.05 9.00
C LEU A 33 -17.11 3.74 8.70
N LYS A 34 -17.22 3.27 7.44
CA LYS A 34 -16.56 2.08 6.91
C LYS A 34 -15.95 2.36 5.55
N ILE A 35 -14.65 2.44 5.50
CA ILE A 35 -13.88 2.60 4.26
C ILE A 35 -13.33 1.26 3.82
N TYR A 36 -13.81 0.76 2.71
CA TYR A 36 -13.27 -0.43 2.05
C TYR A 36 -12.39 -0.03 0.86
N ARG A 37 -11.50 -0.94 0.46
CA ARG A 37 -10.79 -0.74 -0.80
C ARG A 37 -11.81 -0.61 -1.94
N THR A 38 -11.66 0.41 -2.78
CA THR A 38 -12.50 0.58 -3.98
C THR A 38 -11.83 0.01 -5.23
N PHE A 39 -12.62 -0.30 -6.24
CA PHE A 39 -12.17 -0.54 -7.61
C PHE A 39 -13.08 0.20 -8.63
N PRO A 40 -12.57 0.77 -9.75
CA PRO A 40 -11.16 0.96 -10.04
C PRO A 40 -10.42 1.75 -8.94
N PRO A 41 -9.08 1.63 -8.82
CA PRO A 41 -8.17 0.76 -9.58
C PRO A 41 -8.30 -0.70 -9.18
N TYR A 42 -8.15 -1.61 -10.14
CA TYR A 42 -8.24 -3.05 -9.88
C TYR A 42 -7.07 -3.55 -9.01
N VAL A 43 -7.29 -4.65 -8.31
CA VAL A 43 -6.21 -5.35 -7.58
C VAL A 43 -5.17 -5.83 -8.59
N GLY A 44 -3.90 -5.51 -8.34
CA GLY A 44 -2.80 -5.76 -9.26
C GLY A 44 -2.47 -4.57 -10.18
N ASP A 45 -3.24 -3.48 -10.13
CA ASP A 45 -2.80 -2.20 -10.65
C ASP A 45 -1.70 -1.63 -9.75
N GLU A 46 -0.52 -1.39 -10.31
CA GLU A 46 0.68 -1.02 -9.53
C GLU A 46 0.48 0.25 -8.70
N GLU A 47 -0.08 1.27 -9.31
CA GLU A 47 -0.29 2.56 -8.66
C GLU A 47 -1.44 2.53 -7.65
N GLY A 48 -2.52 1.82 -7.98
CA GLY A 48 -3.62 1.59 -7.07
C GLY A 48 -3.20 0.77 -5.84
N ASP A 49 -2.42 -0.28 -6.05
CA ASP A 49 -1.87 -1.10 -4.97
C ASP A 49 -0.88 -0.31 -4.11
N ARG A 50 -0.08 0.57 -4.69
CA ARG A 50 0.80 1.50 -3.99
C ARG A 50 0.00 2.42 -3.06
N LEU A 51 -1.04 3.09 -3.57
CA LEU A 51 -1.86 4.01 -2.78
C LEU A 51 -2.61 3.29 -1.66
N TRP A 52 -3.25 2.15 -1.94
CA TRP A 52 -3.91 1.36 -0.89
C TRP A 52 -2.93 0.73 0.10
N GLY A 53 -1.70 0.43 -0.32
CA GLY A 53 -0.60 0.04 0.55
C GLY A 53 -0.19 1.16 1.51
N ALA A 54 -0.12 2.40 1.01
CA ALA A 54 0.11 3.58 1.85
C ALA A 54 -1.02 3.78 2.87
N VAL A 55 -2.29 3.67 2.44
CA VAL A 55 -3.45 3.72 3.35
C VAL A 55 -3.30 2.69 4.47
N ARG A 56 -2.98 1.45 4.16
CA ARG A 56 -2.79 0.38 5.17
C ARG A 56 -1.68 0.73 6.17
N THR A 57 -0.55 1.24 5.66
CA THR A 57 0.62 1.59 6.47
C THR A 57 0.32 2.72 7.44
N LEU A 58 -0.46 3.72 7.01
CA LEU A 58 -0.81 4.88 7.81
C LEU A 58 -1.97 4.61 8.78
N ALA A 59 -2.98 3.86 8.34
CA ALA A 59 -4.20 3.62 9.11
C ALA A 59 -3.96 2.78 10.37
N GLY A 60 -3.02 1.82 10.34
CA GLY A 60 -2.67 0.99 11.50
C GLY A 60 -2.23 1.82 12.71
N PRO A 61 -1.14 2.60 12.61
CA PRO A 61 -0.67 3.46 13.69
C PRO A 61 -1.69 4.50 14.18
N LEU A 62 -2.61 4.92 13.31
CA LEU A 62 -3.71 5.83 13.65
C LEU A 62 -4.88 5.13 14.36
N GLY A 63 -4.83 3.81 14.54
CA GLY A 63 -5.90 3.04 15.18
C GLY A 63 -7.18 2.91 14.34
N LEU A 64 -7.06 2.95 13.01
CA LEU A 64 -8.21 2.89 12.10
C LEU A 64 -8.49 1.49 11.53
N ILE A 65 -7.69 0.49 11.90
CA ILE A 65 -7.83 -0.90 11.43
C ILE A 65 -8.12 -1.80 12.63
N ASP A 66 -9.19 -2.59 12.55
CA ASP A 66 -9.52 -3.58 13.58
C ASP A 66 -8.39 -4.59 13.77
N ASN A 67 -8.21 -5.04 15.02
CA ASN A 67 -7.15 -5.97 15.43
C ASN A 67 -5.71 -5.47 15.21
N VAL A 68 -5.51 -4.17 14.94
CA VAL A 68 -4.21 -3.51 14.89
C VAL A 68 -4.14 -2.51 16.05
N THR A 69 -3.13 -2.63 16.89
CA THR A 69 -2.92 -1.70 18.01
C THR A 69 -2.34 -0.39 17.49
N ASP A 70 -2.90 0.74 17.92
CA ASP A 70 -2.41 2.07 17.59
C ASP A 70 -1.05 2.39 18.27
N CYS A 71 -0.45 3.54 17.94
CA CYS A 71 0.81 4.00 18.56
C CYS A 71 0.68 4.26 20.07
N GLY A 72 -0.52 4.44 20.58
CA GLY A 72 -0.81 4.64 22.01
C GLY A 72 -1.03 3.33 22.78
N GLY A 73 -1.06 2.19 22.09
CA GLY A 73 -1.33 0.88 22.68
C GLY A 73 -2.82 0.53 22.79
N ASN A 74 -3.72 1.30 22.15
CA ASN A 74 -5.15 1.04 22.15
C ASN A 74 -5.55 0.12 21.01
N PRO A 75 -6.61 -0.70 21.17
CA PRO A 75 -7.19 -1.45 20.08
C PRO A 75 -7.66 -0.53 18.94
N GLY A 76 -7.39 -0.91 17.69
CA GLY A 76 -7.86 -0.16 16.55
C GLY A 76 -9.37 -0.28 16.33
N LEU A 77 -9.92 0.73 15.66
CA LEU A 77 -11.29 0.79 15.21
C LEU A 77 -11.44 0.10 13.86
N ASP A 78 -12.61 -0.45 13.57
CA ASP A 78 -12.92 -1.03 12.25
C ASP A 78 -13.44 0.06 11.30
N ILE A 79 -12.58 1.03 10.98
CA ILE A 79 -12.90 2.13 10.06
C ILE A 79 -12.35 1.83 8.66
N VAL A 80 -11.07 1.46 8.53
CA VAL A 80 -10.46 1.10 7.26
C VAL A 80 -10.33 -0.42 7.18
N ASN A 81 -11.02 -1.02 6.22
CA ASN A 81 -11.15 -2.46 6.13
C ASN A 81 -10.69 -2.97 4.76
N PHE A 82 -9.85 -4.01 4.76
CA PHE A 82 -9.27 -4.63 3.57
C PHE A 82 -9.79 -6.05 3.31
N SER A 83 -10.85 -6.47 4.00
CA SER A 83 -11.40 -7.82 3.85
C SER A 83 -12.19 -8.00 2.56
N THR A 84 -12.67 -6.90 1.98
CA THR A 84 -13.41 -6.88 0.72
C THR A 84 -13.04 -5.66 -0.11
N THR A 85 -13.57 -5.59 -1.31
CA THR A 85 -13.37 -4.49 -2.26
C THR A 85 -14.71 -4.09 -2.83
N ASP A 86 -15.02 -2.81 -2.78
CA ASP A 86 -16.28 -2.25 -3.27
C ASP A 86 -16.11 -1.70 -4.70
N GLY A 87 -17.11 -1.98 -5.56
CA GLY A 87 -17.18 -1.40 -6.90
C GLY A 87 -17.77 -0.01 -6.88
N VAL A 88 -16.95 0.99 -7.19
CA VAL A 88 -17.37 2.40 -7.20
C VAL A 88 -16.90 3.08 -8.47
N PHE A 89 -17.82 3.74 -9.18
CA PHE A 89 -17.52 4.54 -10.35
C PHE A 89 -17.83 6.00 -10.03
N ASP A 90 -16.79 6.75 -9.68
CA ASP A 90 -16.89 8.14 -9.29
C ASP A 90 -15.78 8.99 -9.91
N ASP A 91 -15.58 10.20 -9.45
CA ASP A 91 -14.69 11.22 -10.03
C ASP A 91 -13.20 10.81 -10.05
N HIS A 92 -12.81 9.75 -9.34
CA HIS A 92 -11.47 9.14 -9.44
C HIS A 92 -11.27 8.35 -10.75
N VAL A 93 -12.35 7.81 -11.36
CA VAL A 93 -12.24 6.98 -12.57
C VAL A 93 -11.70 7.77 -13.76
N PRO A 94 -12.22 8.96 -14.11
CA PRO A 94 -11.64 9.78 -15.17
C PRO A 94 -10.16 10.15 -14.94
N MET A 95 -9.69 10.18 -13.69
CA MET A 95 -8.27 10.41 -13.38
C MET A 95 -7.43 9.19 -13.76
N ILE A 96 -7.91 7.99 -13.41
CA ILE A 96 -7.27 6.71 -13.78
C ILE A 96 -7.20 6.57 -15.31
N ASP A 97 -8.29 6.92 -16.01
CA ASP A 97 -8.38 6.79 -17.47
C ASP A 97 -7.32 7.61 -18.22
N VAL A 98 -6.87 8.73 -17.64
CA VAL A 98 -5.79 9.55 -18.19
C VAL A 98 -4.41 9.27 -17.59
N GLY A 99 -4.27 8.24 -16.73
CA GLY A 99 -3.00 7.81 -16.17
C GLY A 99 -2.58 8.52 -14.88
N ILE A 100 -3.49 9.22 -14.21
CA ILE A 100 -3.27 9.75 -12.87
C ILE A 100 -3.59 8.65 -11.85
N PRO A 101 -2.65 8.25 -10.96
CA PRO A 101 -2.96 7.34 -9.87
C PRO A 101 -4.09 7.89 -8.99
N ALA A 102 -5.16 7.12 -8.81
CA ALA A 102 -6.29 7.60 -8.03
C ALA A 102 -6.93 6.50 -7.19
N ILE A 103 -7.41 6.86 -6.00
CA ILE A 103 -8.25 6.03 -5.15
C ILE A 103 -9.39 6.86 -4.58
N ASP A 104 -10.42 6.18 -4.10
CA ASP A 104 -11.60 6.78 -3.53
C ASP A 104 -11.80 6.32 -2.07
N PHE A 105 -11.82 7.26 -1.15
CA PHE A 105 -12.23 7.07 0.23
C PHE A 105 -13.72 7.36 0.32
N ILE A 106 -14.53 6.31 0.26
CA ILE A 106 -15.99 6.44 0.27
C ILE A 106 -16.62 5.40 1.19
N ASP A 107 -17.63 5.82 1.94
CA ASP A 107 -18.55 4.92 2.62
C ASP A 107 -19.86 4.79 1.83
N ILE A 108 -20.00 3.70 1.10
CA ILE A 108 -21.21 3.42 0.31
C ILE A 108 -22.34 2.79 1.13
N ARG A 109 -22.19 2.76 2.46
CA ARG A 109 -23.17 2.26 3.44
C ARG A 109 -23.59 3.38 4.39
N TYR A 110 -23.81 4.57 3.86
CA TYR A 110 -23.99 5.80 4.61
C TYR A 110 -25.29 5.81 5.42
N GLY A 111 -25.21 5.60 6.72
CA GLY A 111 -26.33 5.58 7.68
C GLY A 111 -26.35 4.33 8.56
N GLU A 112 -27.01 4.42 9.69
CA GLU A 112 -27.04 3.36 10.71
C GLU A 112 -27.48 2.01 10.12
N ASN A 113 -26.58 1.01 10.16
CA ASN A 113 -26.80 -0.34 9.61
C ASN A 113 -27.19 -0.35 8.12
N ALA A 114 -26.78 0.66 7.35
CA ALA A 114 -27.12 0.74 5.94
C ALA A 114 -26.47 -0.40 5.12
N SER A 115 -27.20 -0.89 4.14
CA SER A 115 -26.65 -1.75 3.10
C SER A 115 -25.96 -0.89 2.01
N VAL A 116 -25.18 -1.54 1.16
CA VAL A 116 -24.50 -0.92 0.01
C VAL A 116 -25.49 -0.09 -0.83
N TRP A 117 -25.13 1.17 -1.06
CA TRP A 117 -25.95 2.17 -1.77
C TRP A 117 -27.33 2.40 -1.16
N GLN A 118 -27.45 2.28 0.14
CA GLN A 118 -28.67 2.55 0.91
C GLN A 118 -28.39 3.55 2.04
N GLY A 119 -29.33 3.64 2.99
CA GLY A 119 -29.28 4.58 4.09
C GLY A 119 -29.69 5.98 3.65
N TYR A 120 -28.89 6.99 3.95
CA TYR A 120 -29.21 8.39 3.64
C TYR A 120 -28.85 8.79 2.21
N TRP A 121 -28.03 8.00 1.51
CA TRP A 121 -27.54 8.30 0.18
C TRP A 121 -28.67 8.60 -0.81
N HIS A 122 -28.60 9.77 -1.47
CA HIS A 122 -29.60 10.28 -2.43
C HIS A 122 -31.02 10.37 -1.87
N THR A 123 -31.20 10.58 -0.56
CA THR A 123 -32.49 10.77 0.10
C THR A 123 -32.62 12.18 0.69
N HIS A 124 -33.84 12.55 1.10
CA HIS A 124 -34.09 13.80 1.87
C HIS A 124 -33.57 13.73 3.30
N GLU A 125 -33.20 12.54 3.79
CA GLU A 125 -32.62 12.31 5.11
C GLU A 125 -31.10 12.60 5.14
N ASP A 126 -30.47 12.79 3.97
CA ASP A 126 -29.07 13.22 3.87
C ASP A 126 -28.96 14.70 4.24
N THR A 127 -28.79 14.92 5.52
CA THR A 127 -28.80 16.25 6.15
C THR A 127 -27.57 16.45 7.03
N PRO A 128 -27.12 17.70 7.27
CA PRO A 128 -25.87 17.96 8.01
C PRO A 128 -25.81 17.35 9.42
N ASP A 129 -26.94 17.05 10.05
CA ASP A 129 -26.99 16.38 11.36
C ASP A 129 -26.60 14.92 11.34
N LYS A 130 -26.45 14.31 10.17
CA LYS A 130 -25.95 12.95 10.00
C LYS A 130 -24.42 12.90 9.98
N VAL A 131 -23.75 14.06 9.85
CA VAL A 131 -22.30 14.12 9.70
C VAL A 131 -21.61 14.05 11.07
N SER A 132 -20.73 13.07 11.25
CA SER A 132 -19.87 12.90 12.40
C SER A 132 -18.56 13.67 12.23
N ALA A 133 -18.29 14.60 13.13
CA ALA A 133 -17.00 15.30 13.18
C ALA A 133 -15.83 14.36 13.49
N GLU A 134 -16.07 13.27 14.23
CA GLU A 134 -15.06 12.27 14.56
C GLU A 134 -14.65 11.48 13.31
N SER A 135 -15.62 11.04 12.53
CA SER A 135 -15.38 10.32 11.26
C SER A 135 -14.60 11.18 10.27
N LEU A 136 -14.99 12.45 10.11
CA LEU A 136 -14.24 13.42 9.31
C LEU A 136 -12.79 13.58 9.80
N ALA A 137 -12.60 13.63 11.13
CA ALA A 137 -11.28 13.77 11.72
C ALA A 137 -10.40 12.52 11.50
N HIS A 138 -10.97 11.32 11.47
CA HIS A 138 -10.22 10.09 11.20
C HIS A 138 -9.61 10.11 9.79
N ILE A 139 -10.42 10.40 8.79
CA ILE A 139 -9.93 10.46 7.41
C ILE A 139 -9.03 11.68 7.20
N GLY A 140 -9.39 12.84 7.77
CA GLY A 140 -8.55 14.04 7.70
C GLY A 140 -7.13 13.80 8.26
N ARG A 141 -6.99 13.12 9.39
CA ARG A 141 -5.68 12.76 9.97
C ARG A 141 -4.91 11.77 9.08
N LEU A 142 -5.59 10.78 8.52
CA LEU A 142 -4.98 9.83 7.61
C LEU A 142 -4.38 10.53 6.39
N LEU A 143 -5.15 11.41 5.75
CA LEU A 143 -4.71 12.17 4.58
C LEU A 143 -3.57 13.13 4.93
N GLU A 144 -3.70 13.86 6.05
CA GLU A 144 -2.67 14.79 6.52
C GLU A 144 -1.35 14.06 6.82
N LEU A 145 -1.40 12.92 7.50
CA LEU A 145 -0.22 12.13 7.81
C LEU A 145 0.47 11.68 6.52
N GLY A 146 -0.28 11.16 5.56
CA GLY A 146 0.28 10.74 4.28
C GLY A 146 0.90 11.90 3.47
N LEU A 147 0.34 13.12 3.56
CA LEU A 147 0.95 14.32 2.97
C LEU A 147 2.28 14.66 3.65
N ARG A 148 2.33 14.61 4.98
CA ARG A 148 3.53 14.92 5.76
C ARG A 148 4.67 13.91 5.53
N GLU A 149 4.31 12.64 5.42
CA GLU A 149 5.27 11.54 5.20
C GLU A 149 5.63 11.33 3.72
N GLY A 150 4.99 12.06 2.80
CA GLY A 150 5.18 11.87 1.36
C GLY A 150 4.65 10.55 0.82
N SER A 151 3.75 9.88 1.55
CA SER A 151 3.24 8.54 1.21
C SER A 151 2.39 8.50 -0.05
N TRP A 152 1.86 9.64 -0.46
CA TRP A 152 1.07 9.78 -1.69
C TRP A 152 1.90 10.04 -2.95
N LEU A 153 3.18 10.39 -2.79
CA LEU A 153 4.06 10.72 -3.90
C LEU A 153 4.45 9.46 -4.70
N LYS A 154 4.60 9.60 -6.00
CA LYS A 154 5.28 8.60 -6.82
C LYS A 154 6.72 8.48 -6.34
N VAL A 155 7.16 7.26 -6.04
CA VAL A 155 8.55 7.01 -5.72
C VAL A 155 9.37 7.30 -6.99
N GLN A 156 10.10 8.41 -7.01
CA GLN A 156 11.15 8.63 -7.99
C GLN A 156 12.23 7.59 -7.70
N VAL A 157 12.17 6.44 -8.36
CA VAL A 157 13.34 5.58 -8.44
C VAL A 157 14.36 6.37 -9.27
N ASN A 158 15.12 7.21 -8.61
CA ASN A 158 16.39 7.64 -9.19
C ASN A 158 17.10 6.34 -9.51
N GLN A 159 17.20 6.01 -10.81
CA GLN A 159 18.19 5.08 -11.29
C GLN A 159 19.54 5.74 -10.94
N THR A 160 19.93 5.63 -9.67
CA THR A 160 21.34 5.72 -9.31
C THR A 160 21.96 4.67 -10.22
N GLU A 161 22.76 5.15 -11.16
CA GLU A 161 23.68 4.36 -11.96
C GLU A 161 24.15 3.19 -11.08
N PRO A 162 24.09 1.92 -11.56
CA PRO A 162 24.58 0.82 -10.75
C PRO A 162 25.93 1.30 -10.23
N MET A 163 26.08 1.34 -8.90
CA MET A 163 27.39 1.62 -8.31
C MET A 163 28.32 0.65 -8.99
N GLN A 164 29.10 1.16 -9.94
CA GLN A 164 30.28 0.47 -10.40
C GLN A 164 31.06 0.25 -9.11
N HIS A 165 30.92 -0.95 -8.55
CA HIS A 165 31.86 -1.38 -7.55
C HIS A 165 33.21 -1.10 -8.16
N GLN A 166 33.86 -0.06 -7.68
CA GLN A 166 35.29 0.06 -7.81
C GLN A 166 35.86 -1.14 -7.05
N GLU A 167 35.89 -2.26 -7.79
CA GLU A 167 36.70 -3.40 -7.48
C GLU A 167 38.12 -3.04 -7.87
N GLU A 168 38.59 -1.92 -7.30
CA GLU A 168 39.98 -1.52 -7.36
C GLU A 168 40.59 -1.57 -5.97
N ALA A 169 41.55 -2.50 -5.89
CA ALA A 169 42.61 -2.52 -4.91
C ALA A 169 42.29 -3.00 -3.49
N GLN A 170 41.91 -4.29 -3.37
CA GLN A 170 42.42 -5.09 -2.25
C GLN A 170 42.58 -6.59 -2.58
N ALA A 171 42.88 -6.91 -3.83
CA ALA A 171 43.28 -8.27 -4.24
C ALA A 171 44.77 -8.51 -4.12
N SER A 172 45.47 -8.00 -3.12
CA SER A 172 46.91 -8.17 -3.01
C SER A 172 47.45 -8.56 -1.64
N THR A 173 46.72 -9.37 -0.86
CA THR A 173 47.33 -9.91 0.37
C THR A 173 46.90 -11.32 0.79
N PHE A 174 46.12 -12.01 -0.02
CA PHE A 174 45.88 -13.46 0.23
C PHE A 174 46.57 -14.25 -0.90
N GLY A 175 47.78 -14.71 -0.61
CA GLY A 175 48.53 -15.55 -1.53
C GLY A 175 47.85 -16.91 -1.74
N PRO A 176 48.25 -17.66 -2.78
CA PRO A 176 47.62 -18.92 -3.21
C PRO A 176 47.58 -20.04 -2.15
N VAL A 177 48.32 -19.89 -1.05
CA VAL A 177 48.39 -20.86 0.04
C VAL A 177 47.08 -20.89 0.86
N VAL A 178 46.35 -19.78 1.02
CA VAL A 178 45.12 -19.74 1.82
C VAL A 178 43.95 -20.39 1.05
N ILE A 179 43.90 -20.24 -0.27
CA ILE A 179 42.84 -20.84 -1.09
C ILE A 179 42.97 -22.37 -1.10
N GLY A 180 44.21 -22.90 -1.17
CA GLY A 180 44.46 -24.34 -1.08
C GLY A 180 44.01 -24.97 0.24
N ALA A 181 44.21 -24.29 1.37
CA ALA A 181 43.82 -24.76 2.67
C ALA A 181 42.30 -24.87 2.86
N VAL A 182 41.55 -23.93 2.33
CA VAL A 182 40.07 -23.92 2.42
C VAL A 182 39.47 -25.06 1.60
N PHE A 183 39.95 -25.32 0.39
CA PHE A 183 39.51 -26.43 -0.43
C PHE A 183 39.82 -27.80 0.16
N THR A 184 40.96 -27.94 0.86
CA THR A 184 41.37 -29.19 1.51
C THR A 184 40.47 -29.52 2.68
N VAL A 185 40.06 -28.56 3.47
CA VAL A 185 39.12 -28.73 4.61
C VAL A 185 37.73 -29.13 4.12
N ILE A 186 37.22 -28.50 3.05
CA ILE A 186 35.90 -28.82 2.48
C ILE A 186 35.91 -30.26 1.89
N ALA A 187 36.98 -30.66 1.22
CA ALA A 187 37.10 -32.02 0.67
C ALA A 187 37.13 -33.10 1.76
N LEU A 188 37.83 -32.88 2.87
CA LEU A 188 37.88 -33.82 4.00
C LEU A 188 36.53 -33.94 4.72
N ILE A 189 35.73 -32.85 4.81
CA ILE A 189 34.39 -32.91 5.40
C ILE A 189 33.45 -33.72 4.47
N PHE A 190 33.56 -33.58 3.17
CA PHE A 190 32.72 -34.31 2.20
C PHE A 190 33.04 -35.82 2.17
N VAL A 191 34.31 -36.22 2.25
CA VAL A 191 34.73 -37.64 2.32
C VAL A 191 34.28 -38.24 3.66
N GLY A 192 34.38 -37.53 4.77
CA GLY A 192 33.88 -37.95 6.07
C GLY A 192 32.38 -38.22 6.09
N PHE A 193 31.59 -37.36 5.41
CA PHE A 193 30.15 -37.54 5.34
C PHE A 193 29.71 -38.74 4.49
N LEU A 194 30.40 -39.01 3.39
CA LEU A 194 30.14 -40.19 2.56
C LEU A 194 30.52 -41.49 3.27
N GLY A 195 31.62 -41.52 4.01
CA GLY A 195 32.05 -42.70 4.81
C GLY A 195 31.07 -43.04 5.95
N LEU A 196 30.46 -42.07 6.57
CA LEU A 196 29.45 -42.27 7.61
C LEU A 196 28.12 -42.80 7.03
N HIS A 197 27.77 -42.39 5.82
CA HIS A 197 26.52 -42.82 5.16
C HIS A 197 26.61 -44.30 4.71
N GLU A 198 27.77 -44.79 4.31
CA GLU A 198 27.97 -46.23 3.95
C GLU A 198 28.01 -47.14 5.19
N SER A 199 28.60 -46.67 6.32
CA SER A 199 28.65 -47.47 7.54
C SER A 199 27.28 -47.70 8.17
N VAL A 200 26.32 -46.86 7.90
CA VAL A 200 24.92 -47.00 8.39
C VAL A 200 24.12 -47.99 7.50
N ARG A 201 24.49 -48.16 6.21
CA ARG A 201 23.84 -49.12 5.31
C ARG A 201 24.24 -50.57 5.54
N LEU A 202 25.40 -50.81 6.09
CA LEU A 202 25.92 -52.19 6.33
C LEU A 202 25.45 -52.81 7.67
N LYS A 203 24.67 -52.05 8.48
CA LYS A 203 24.10 -52.53 9.74
C LYS A 203 22.58 -52.70 9.78
N ARG A 204 21.95 -52.81 8.61
CA ARG A 204 20.52 -53.19 8.49
C ARG A 204 20.35 -54.47 7.74
#